data_2951a3d7071e5a7b6fc8c726d3ddc69a
#
_entry.id   2951a3d7071e5a7b6fc8c726d3ddc69a
#
_cell.length_a   1.000
_cell.length_b   1.000
_cell.length_c   1.000
_cell.angle_alpha   90.00
_cell.angle_beta   90.00
_cell.angle_gamma   90.00
#
_symmetry.space_group_name_H-M   'P 1'
#
loop_
_entity.id
_entity.type
_entity.pdbx_description
1 polymer ?
#
loop_
_entity_poly.entity_id
_entity_poly.type
_entity_poly.pdbx_seq_one_letter_code
_entity_poly.pdbx_strand_id
1 'polypeptide(L)'
;MLEKDKFILILGSKPNSKLPLVEVTNIYAANGASEIGSYYKKIFPNSKLISIVGGKEFEKNYEVQKRVIESAPEEMISRSGYIDISKYELNKDIKFIYFSNFKGLLFQSNFFKKNFFDVLIKETYYEDDILNKIKHIFRCVRHNVFTGVSTGFFSILYALNNHPNCKIILSGIGMSKGSHLYNDKNRYNKRSVVDRMLFNSLKKEYTSRLITTDNDFANDTGIQIWEGKIIDEE
;
A
#
# COMPACT_ATOMS: atom_id res chain seq x y z
N MET A 1 -1.59 16.83 29.91
CA MET A 1 -0.59 16.09 29.10
C MET A 1 -1.17 15.94 27.72
N LEU A 2 -0.61 16.61 26.71
CA LEU A 2 -0.98 16.39 25.30
C LEU A 2 -0.62 14.93 24.97
N GLU A 3 -1.60 14.13 24.53
CA GLU A 3 -1.33 12.79 24.03
C GLU A 3 -0.27 12.90 22.92
N LYS A 4 0.86 12.22 23.12
CA LYS A 4 1.90 12.13 22.10
C LYS A 4 1.24 11.64 20.80
N ASP A 5 1.38 12.39 19.70
CA ASP A 5 0.88 11.98 18.38
C ASP A 5 1.32 10.55 18.11
N LYS A 6 0.36 9.64 17.95
CA LYS A 6 0.65 8.26 17.59
C LYS A 6 0.83 8.19 16.08
N PHE A 7 1.99 7.71 15.66
CA PHE A 7 2.32 7.55 14.25
C PHE A 7 2.18 6.11 13.78
N ILE A 8 1.76 5.97 12.54
CA ILE A 8 1.75 4.72 11.76
C ILE A 8 2.66 4.94 10.56
N LEU A 9 3.49 3.95 10.21
CA LEU A 9 4.37 4.02 9.05
C LEU A 9 3.84 3.12 7.93
N ILE A 10 3.74 3.67 6.72
CA ILE A 10 3.46 2.91 5.50
C ILE A 10 4.71 2.90 4.64
N LEU A 11 5.15 1.70 4.29
CA LEU A 11 6.31 1.48 3.44
C LEU A 11 5.89 0.98 2.06
N GLY A 12 6.28 1.73 1.05
CA GLY A 12 6.22 1.32 -0.35
C GLY A 12 7.54 0.77 -0.85
N SER A 13 7.55 0.27 -2.06
CA SER A 13 8.71 -0.37 -2.68
C SER A 13 9.53 0.56 -3.60
N LYS A 14 9.42 1.88 -3.46
CA LYS A 14 10.27 2.83 -4.18
C LYS A 14 11.70 2.73 -3.64
N PRO A 15 12.73 2.63 -4.51
CA PRO A 15 14.13 2.63 -4.07
C PRO A 15 14.50 3.94 -3.34
N ASN A 16 15.48 3.87 -2.45
CA ASN A 16 16.05 5.03 -1.73
C ASN A 16 14.99 5.84 -0.95
N SER A 17 14.06 5.13 -0.34
CA SER A 17 13.01 5.76 0.46
C SER A 17 13.55 6.22 1.80
N LYS A 18 13.36 7.49 2.13
CA LYS A 18 13.78 8.06 3.41
C LYS A 18 12.90 7.54 4.54
N LEU A 19 13.50 7.00 5.59
CA LEU A 19 12.79 6.48 6.75
C LEU A 19 12.76 7.52 7.88
N PRO A 20 11.59 7.80 8.49
CA PRO A 20 11.51 8.76 9.59
C PRO A 20 12.14 8.19 10.86
N LEU A 21 12.94 8.98 11.58
CA LEU A 21 13.49 8.58 12.89
C LEU A 21 12.47 8.90 13.99
N VAL A 22 11.45 8.10 14.11
CA VAL A 22 10.38 8.22 15.11
C VAL A 22 9.80 6.85 15.43
N GLU A 23 9.51 6.55 16.69
CA GLU A 23 8.83 5.31 17.05
C GLU A 23 7.38 5.32 16.56
N VAL A 24 6.97 4.24 15.88
CA VAL A 24 5.61 4.04 15.37
C VAL A 24 5.00 2.80 16.02
N THR A 25 3.68 2.75 16.14
CA THR A 25 3.00 1.57 16.69
C THR A 25 2.91 0.42 15.69
N ASN A 26 2.67 0.76 14.41
CA ASN A 26 2.51 -0.22 13.35
C ASN A 26 3.26 0.23 12.10
N ILE A 27 3.87 -0.76 11.43
CA ILE A 27 4.52 -0.64 10.13
C ILE A 27 3.72 -1.46 9.14
N TYR A 28 3.13 -0.83 8.14
CA TYR A 28 2.45 -1.49 7.03
C TYR A 28 3.35 -1.48 5.81
N ALA A 29 3.88 -2.64 5.45
CA ALA A 29 4.82 -2.77 4.35
C ALA A 29 4.16 -3.41 3.11
N ALA A 30 4.22 -2.73 1.97
CA ALA A 30 3.62 -3.19 0.72
C ALA A 30 4.58 -4.10 -0.06
N ASN A 31 4.18 -5.36 -0.31
CA ASN A 31 4.95 -6.35 -1.05
C ASN A 31 6.40 -6.47 -0.52
N GLY A 32 7.40 -6.34 -1.40
CA GLY A 32 8.82 -6.45 -1.05
C GLY A 32 9.37 -5.38 -0.10
N ALA A 33 8.59 -4.33 0.24
CA ALA A 33 8.98 -3.35 1.26
C ALA A 33 8.99 -3.94 2.69
N SER A 34 8.52 -5.17 2.87
CA SER A 34 8.58 -5.88 4.15
C SER A 34 9.99 -6.01 4.70
N GLU A 35 11.01 -6.13 3.83
CA GLU A 35 12.42 -6.12 4.22
C GLU A 35 12.82 -4.80 4.89
N ILE A 36 12.42 -3.66 4.33
CA ILE A 36 12.64 -2.34 4.93
C ILE A 36 11.90 -2.24 6.27
N GLY A 37 10.69 -2.78 6.35
CA GLY A 37 9.91 -2.85 7.58
C GLY A 37 10.61 -3.64 8.69
N SER A 38 11.27 -4.75 8.33
CA SER A 38 12.09 -5.54 9.27
C SER A 38 13.31 -4.77 9.74
N TYR A 39 13.99 -4.03 8.85
CA TYR A 39 15.09 -3.13 9.24
C TYR A 39 14.60 -2.05 10.22
N TYR A 40 13.51 -1.36 9.90
CA TYR A 40 12.93 -0.34 10.78
C TYR A 40 12.55 -0.89 12.16
N LYS A 41 12.01 -2.11 12.21
CA LYS A 41 11.65 -2.80 13.45
C LYS A 41 12.87 -3.13 14.32
N LYS A 42 14.06 -3.36 13.74
CA LYS A 42 15.29 -3.53 14.52
C LYS A 42 15.68 -2.27 15.30
N ILE A 43 15.37 -1.09 14.74
CA ILE A 43 15.59 0.20 15.40
C ILE A 43 14.51 0.48 16.43
N PHE A 44 13.25 0.13 16.13
CA PHE A 44 12.09 0.33 16.99
C PHE A 44 11.38 -1.00 17.29
N PRO A 45 11.88 -1.82 18.23
CA PRO A 45 11.42 -3.21 18.44
C PRO A 45 9.96 -3.33 18.88
N ASN A 46 9.39 -2.29 19.47
CA ASN A 46 7.97 -2.28 19.89
C ASN A 46 6.99 -2.08 18.73
N SER A 47 7.48 -1.74 17.55
CA SER A 47 6.65 -1.57 16.36
C SER A 47 6.18 -2.94 15.83
N LYS A 48 4.91 -3.05 15.48
CA LYS A 48 4.35 -4.26 14.85
C LYS A 48 4.53 -4.19 13.33
N LEU A 49 5.14 -5.20 12.72
CA LEU A 49 5.29 -5.31 11.27
C LEU A 49 4.11 -6.07 10.66
N ILE A 50 3.46 -5.47 9.69
CA ILE A 50 2.31 -6.00 8.96
C ILE A 50 2.64 -5.96 7.48
N SER A 51 2.71 -7.11 6.82
CA SER A 51 2.95 -7.19 5.38
C SER A 51 1.63 -7.20 4.62
N ILE A 52 1.46 -6.27 3.68
CA ILE A 52 0.30 -6.23 2.78
C ILE A 52 0.76 -6.61 1.38
N VAL A 53 0.16 -7.65 0.82
CA VAL A 53 0.56 -8.20 -0.48
C VAL A 53 -0.62 -8.29 -1.46
N GLY A 54 -0.32 -8.20 -2.75
CA GLY A 54 -1.24 -8.66 -3.78
C GLY A 54 -1.12 -10.17 -3.91
N GLY A 55 -2.22 -10.93 -3.78
CA GLY A 55 -2.16 -12.40 -3.81
C GLY A 55 -1.39 -12.96 -5.00
N LYS A 56 -1.76 -12.55 -6.22
CA LYS A 56 -1.05 -12.98 -7.45
C LYS A 56 0.40 -12.51 -7.52
N GLU A 57 0.71 -11.33 -6.99
CA GLU A 57 2.09 -10.82 -6.94
C GLU A 57 2.92 -11.69 -6.00
N PHE A 58 2.41 -11.99 -4.82
CA PHE A 58 3.08 -12.85 -3.87
C PHE A 58 3.31 -14.26 -4.45
N GLU A 59 2.30 -14.88 -5.06
CA GLU A 59 2.42 -16.24 -5.60
C GLU A 59 3.37 -16.37 -6.79
N LYS A 60 3.55 -15.30 -7.59
CA LYS A 60 4.31 -15.34 -8.85
C LYS A 60 5.67 -14.67 -8.80
N ASN A 61 5.93 -13.87 -7.79
CA ASN A 61 7.16 -13.11 -7.68
C ASN A 61 7.99 -13.62 -6.49
N TYR A 62 9.00 -14.43 -6.83
CA TYR A 62 9.89 -15.03 -5.84
C TYR A 62 10.59 -13.99 -4.95
N GLU A 63 11.01 -12.85 -5.50
CA GLU A 63 11.65 -11.79 -4.72
C GLU A 63 10.71 -11.18 -3.68
N VAL A 64 9.44 -11.02 -4.03
CA VAL A 64 8.42 -10.55 -3.06
C VAL A 64 8.19 -11.61 -1.99
N GLN A 65 8.07 -12.90 -2.36
CA GLN A 65 7.92 -14.00 -1.39
C GLN A 65 9.06 -14.01 -0.41
N LYS A 66 10.31 -14.05 -0.93
CA LYS A 66 11.53 -14.11 -0.12
C LYS A 66 11.56 -12.97 0.89
N ARG A 67 11.40 -11.73 0.44
CA ARG A 67 11.45 -10.54 1.31
C ARG A 67 10.36 -10.54 2.38
N VAL A 68 9.14 -11.00 2.05
CA VAL A 68 8.05 -11.11 3.03
C VAL A 68 8.34 -12.20 4.05
N ILE A 69 8.80 -13.38 3.62
CA ILE A 69 9.11 -14.51 4.51
C ILE A 69 10.26 -14.15 5.44
N GLU A 70 11.38 -13.64 4.90
CA GLU A 70 12.56 -13.26 5.68
C GLU A 70 12.32 -12.10 6.65
N SER A 71 11.35 -11.23 6.36
CA SER A 71 10.97 -10.14 7.27
C SER A 71 10.21 -10.61 8.51
N ALA A 72 9.71 -11.84 8.53
CA ALA A 72 8.96 -12.45 9.61
C ALA A 72 7.87 -11.54 10.22
N PRO A 73 6.88 -11.07 9.41
CA PRO A 73 5.84 -10.17 9.88
C PRO A 73 4.92 -10.87 10.89
N GLU A 74 4.37 -10.13 11.85
CA GLU A 74 3.38 -10.65 12.80
C GLU A 74 1.99 -10.79 12.17
N GLU A 75 1.75 -10.06 11.09
CA GLU A 75 0.48 -10.12 10.37
C GLU A 75 0.72 -10.01 8.88
N MET A 76 -0.01 -10.80 8.10
CA MET A 76 0.01 -10.75 6.64
C MET A 76 -1.40 -10.52 6.11
N ILE A 77 -1.53 -9.58 5.19
CA ILE A 77 -2.81 -9.22 4.58
C ILE A 77 -2.73 -9.40 3.07
N SER A 78 -3.54 -10.28 2.52
CA SER A 78 -3.75 -10.33 1.08
C SER A 78 -4.88 -9.40 0.66
N ARG A 79 -4.56 -8.35 -0.10
CA ARG A 79 -5.54 -7.37 -0.56
C ARG A 79 -6.42 -7.84 -1.73
N SER A 80 -6.01 -8.90 -2.40
CA SER A 80 -6.70 -9.42 -3.59
C SER A 80 -6.37 -10.89 -3.81
N GLY A 81 -7.33 -11.74 -3.49
CA GLY A 81 -7.20 -13.18 -3.63
C GLY A 81 -6.66 -13.89 -2.40
N TYR A 82 -7.05 -15.13 -2.27
CA TYR A 82 -6.58 -16.04 -1.22
C TYR A 82 -5.17 -16.52 -1.55
N ILE A 83 -4.34 -16.63 -0.52
CA ILE A 83 -3.02 -17.25 -0.56
C ILE A 83 -3.05 -18.43 0.39
N ASP A 84 -2.69 -19.60 -0.08
CA ASP A 84 -2.48 -20.75 0.79
C ASP A 84 -1.14 -20.61 1.52
N ILE A 85 -1.20 -19.99 2.70
CA ILE A 85 0.01 -19.67 3.49
C ILE A 85 0.72 -20.93 4.00
N SER A 86 0.05 -22.09 4.03
CA SER A 86 0.65 -23.36 4.48
C SER A 86 1.78 -23.86 3.55
N LYS A 87 1.83 -23.34 2.31
CA LYS A 87 2.86 -23.65 1.31
C LYS A 87 4.18 -22.89 1.51
N TYR A 88 4.21 -21.95 2.46
CA TYR A 88 5.33 -21.04 2.66
C TYR A 88 5.87 -21.16 4.08
N GLU A 89 7.18 -20.97 4.24
CA GLU A 89 7.85 -20.99 5.53
C GLU A 89 7.60 -19.70 6.33
N LEU A 90 6.34 -19.40 6.58
CA LEU A 90 5.92 -18.28 7.42
C LEU A 90 5.87 -18.70 8.90
N ASN A 91 5.96 -17.72 9.81
CA ASN A 91 5.78 -17.98 11.22
C ASN A 91 4.42 -18.68 11.45
N LYS A 92 4.40 -19.75 12.25
CA LYS A 92 3.18 -20.54 12.53
C LYS A 92 2.07 -19.72 13.19
N ASP A 93 2.46 -18.69 13.94
CA ASP A 93 1.53 -17.81 14.65
C ASP A 93 1.15 -16.56 13.86
N ILE A 94 1.53 -16.50 12.58
CA ILE A 94 1.21 -15.34 11.74
C ILE A 94 -0.30 -15.17 11.59
N LYS A 95 -0.79 -13.99 11.92
CA LYS A 95 -2.20 -13.65 11.66
C LYS A 95 -2.38 -13.36 10.18
N PHE A 96 -3.19 -14.17 9.50
CA PHE A 96 -3.50 -14.00 8.09
C PHE A 96 -4.91 -13.45 7.86
N ILE A 97 -5.01 -12.36 7.11
CA ILE A 97 -6.26 -11.75 6.69
C ILE A 97 -6.28 -11.70 5.16
N TYR A 98 -7.40 -12.05 4.56
CA TYR A 98 -7.53 -11.90 3.12
C TYR A 98 -8.79 -11.14 2.72
N PHE A 99 -8.67 -10.34 1.69
CA PHE A 99 -9.78 -9.69 1.01
C PHE A 99 -10.05 -10.41 -0.31
N SER A 100 -11.28 -10.86 -0.52
CA SER A 100 -11.70 -11.20 -1.88
C SER A 100 -11.66 -9.94 -2.74
N ASN A 101 -11.50 -10.10 -4.05
CA ASN A 101 -11.42 -8.95 -4.96
C ASN A 101 -12.60 -7.98 -4.78
N PHE A 102 -13.82 -8.53 -4.66
CA PHE A 102 -15.03 -7.72 -4.46
C PHE A 102 -15.06 -7.00 -3.10
N LYS A 103 -14.75 -7.71 -2.00
CA LYS A 103 -14.65 -7.09 -0.67
C LYS A 103 -13.59 -6.01 -0.62
N GLY A 104 -12.44 -6.24 -1.28
CA GLY A 104 -11.37 -5.26 -1.40
C GLY A 104 -11.83 -4.00 -2.15
N LEU A 105 -12.59 -4.13 -3.22
CA LEU A 105 -13.10 -2.99 -3.97
C LEU A 105 -14.18 -2.21 -3.18
N LEU A 106 -15.09 -2.90 -2.50
CA LEU A 106 -16.07 -2.27 -1.61
C LEU A 106 -15.38 -1.51 -0.47
N PHE A 107 -14.40 -2.13 0.17
CA PHE A 107 -13.61 -1.49 1.23
C PHE A 107 -12.99 -0.18 0.72
N GLN A 108 -12.34 -0.22 -0.45
CA GLN A 108 -11.68 0.95 -1.03
C GLN A 108 -12.68 2.08 -1.33
N SER A 109 -13.88 1.76 -1.84
CA SER A 109 -14.87 2.77 -2.25
C SER A 109 -15.34 3.67 -1.11
N ASN A 110 -15.27 3.22 0.14
CA ASN A 110 -15.70 3.99 1.31
C ASN A 110 -14.85 5.25 1.58
N PHE A 111 -13.63 5.30 1.06
CA PHE A 111 -12.68 6.40 1.30
C PHE A 111 -12.80 7.55 0.30
N PHE A 112 -13.46 7.30 -0.82
CA PHE A 112 -13.53 8.29 -1.89
C PHE A 112 -14.82 9.10 -1.83
N LYS A 113 -14.76 10.33 -2.38
CA LYS A 113 -15.95 11.19 -2.57
C LYS A 113 -16.94 10.60 -3.59
N LYS A 114 -16.53 9.56 -4.29
CA LYS A 114 -17.26 8.92 -5.37
C LYS A 114 -17.76 7.56 -4.94
N ASN A 115 -18.76 7.05 -5.65
CA ASN A 115 -19.35 5.76 -5.34
C ASN A 115 -18.51 4.58 -5.90
N PHE A 116 -18.93 3.37 -5.58
CA PHE A 116 -18.33 2.12 -6.04
C PHE A 116 -18.14 2.06 -7.58
N PHE A 117 -19.12 2.52 -8.34
CA PHE A 117 -19.04 2.49 -9.80
C PHE A 117 -17.96 3.41 -10.34
N ASP A 118 -17.73 4.57 -9.71
CA ASP A 118 -16.66 5.48 -10.12
C ASP A 118 -15.28 4.86 -9.91
N VAL A 119 -15.09 4.08 -8.85
CA VAL A 119 -13.83 3.34 -8.62
C VAL A 119 -13.66 2.27 -9.69
N LEU A 120 -14.73 1.52 -10.00
CA LEU A 120 -14.73 0.50 -11.04
C LEU A 120 -14.46 1.09 -12.43
N ILE A 121 -15.08 2.22 -12.78
CA ILE A 121 -14.86 2.91 -14.06
C ILE A 121 -13.42 3.41 -14.16
N LYS A 122 -12.82 3.88 -13.08
CA LYS A 122 -11.42 4.32 -13.07
C LYS A 122 -10.45 3.16 -13.31
N GLU A 123 -10.79 1.93 -12.94
CA GLU A 123 -10.00 0.76 -13.33
C GLU A 123 -9.91 0.56 -14.84
N THR A 124 -10.84 1.13 -15.60
CA THR A 124 -10.84 1.07 -17.07
C THR A 124 -10.21 2.29 -17.74
N TYR A 125 -9.59 3.17 -16.97
CA TYR A 125 -9.04 4.43 -17.46
C TYR A 125 -8.01 4.28 -18.58
N TYR A 126 -7.30 3.16 -18.63
CA TYR A 126 -6.27 2.91 -19.66
C TYR A 126 -6.82 2.36 -20.97
N GLU A 127 -8.08 1.98 -21.01
CA GLU A 127 -8.68 1.50 -22.22
C GLU A 127 -9.11 2.71 -23.05
N ASP A 128 -8.55 2.83 -24.25
CA ASP A 128 -8.79 4.00 -25.10
C ASP A 128 -10.16 3.94 -25.80
N ASP A 129 -10.67 2.71 -26.02
CA ASP A 129 -11.94 2.46 -26.68
C ASP A 129 -13.06 2.08 -25.71
N ILE A 130 -14.27 2.60 -25.94
CA ILE A 130 -15.45 2.37 -25.10
C ILE A 130 -15.86 0.89 -25.08
N LEU A 131 -15.71 0.17 -26.21
CA LEU A 131 -15.99 -1.26 -26.28
C LEU A 131 -15.02 -2.06 -25.43
N ASN A 132 -13.75 -1.68 -25.41
CA ASN A 132 -12.73 -2.30 -24.57
C ASN A 132 -12.99 -2.01 -23.09
N LYS A 133 -13.46 -0.82 -22.72
CA LYS A 133 -13.91 -0.51 -21.34
C LYS A 133 -15.03 -1.46 -20.91
N ILE A 134 -16.06 -1.61 -21.73
CA ILE A 134 -17.19 -2.50 -21.46
C ILE A 134 -16.72 -3.95 -21.32
N LYS A 135 -15.89 -4.44 -22.26
CA LYS A 135 -15.31 -5.79 -22.20
C LYS A 135 -14.47 -5.99 -20.92
N HIS A 136 -13.71 -4.96 -20.51
CA HIS A 136 -12.91 -5.01 -19.29
C HIS A 136 -13.80 -5.13 -18.06
N ILE A 137 -14.84 -4.30 -17.94
CA ILE A 137 -15.81 -4.37 -16.84
C ILE A 137 -16.45 -5.76 -16.80
N PHE A 138 -16.91 -6.27 -17.95
CA PHE A 138 -17.51 -7.61 -18.05
C PHE A 138 -16.55 -8.71 -17.60
N ARG A 139 -15.28 -8.62 -18.01
CA ARG A 139 -14.22 -9.54 -17.57
C ARG A 139 -13.99 -9.46 -16.07
N CYS A 140 -13.94 -8.25 -15.50
CA CYS A 140 -13.79 -8.05 -14.07
C CYS A 140 -14.93 -8.71 -13.29
N VAL A 141 -16.18 -8.47 -13.69
CA VAL A 141 -17.37 -9.08 -13.06
C VAL A 141 -17.36 -10.59 -13.21
N ARG A 142 -17.17 -11.10 -14.45
CA ARG A 142 -17.22 -12.54 -14.76
C ARG A 142 -16.16 -13.36 -14.03
N HIS A 143 -14.94 -12.81 -13.92
CA HIS A 143 -13.80 -13.52 -13.32
C HIS A 143 -13.50 -13.05 -11.90
N ASN A 144 -14.32 -12.16 -11.33
CA ASN A 144 -14.09 -11.56 -10.01
C ASN A 144 -12.66 -10.99 -9.86
N VAL A 145 -12.17 -10.28 -10.89
CA VAL A 145 -10.80 -9.75 -10.96
C VAL A 145 -10.85 -8.23 -10.81
N PHE A 146 -11.21 -7.74 -9.64
CA PHE A 146 -11.13 -6.32 -9.31
C PHE A 146 -9.81 -6.04 -8.61
N THR A 147 -9.01 -5.16 -9.16
CA THR A 147 -7.71 -4.84 -8.59
C THR A 147 -7.71 -3.55 -7.77
N GLY A 148 -8.56 -2.58 -8.11
CA GLY A 148 -8.65 -1.29 -7.44
C GLY A 148 -7.31 -0.55 -7.41
N VAL A 149 -6.98 0.04 -6.27
CA VAL A 149 -5.71 0.75 -6.05
C VAL A 149 -4.51 -0.21 -5.98
N SER A 150 -3.29 0.31 -6.11
CA SER A 150 -2.06 -0.46 -5.88
C SER A 150 -1.95 -0.99 -4.45
N THR A 151 -1.02 -1.92 -4.21
CA THR A 151 -0.81 -2.47 -2.86
C THR A 151 -0.36 -1.39 -1.87
N GLY A 152 0.52 -0.49 -2.29
CA GLY A 152 0.95 0.63 -1.45
C GLY A 152 -0.19 1.56 -1.09
N PHE A 153 -1.06 1.90 -2.04
CA PHE A 153 -2.22 2.73 -1.74
C PHE A 153 -3.27 1.99 -0.89
N PHE A 154 -3.47 0.70 -1.11
CA PHE A 154 -4.34 -0.11 -0.24
C PHE A 154 -3.85 -0.10 1.20
N SER A 155 -2.52 -0.15 1.42
CA SER A 155 -1.92 -0.06 2.75
C SER A 155 -2.28 1.26 3.44
N ILE A 156 -2.30 2.38 2.69
CA ILE A 156 -2.75 3.68 3.22
C ILE A 156 -4.22 3.60 3.67
N LEU A 157 -5.11 3.10 2.81
CA LEU A 157 -6.54 3.00 3.13
C LEU A 157 -6.79 2.08 4.33
N TYR A 158 -6.06 0.97 4.42
CA TYR A 158 -6.17 0.03 5.51
C TYR A 158 -5.73 0.64 6.85
N ALA A 159 -4.61 1.37 6.85
CA ALA A 159 -4.13 2.07 8.03
C ALA A 159 -5.08 3.21 8.46
N LEU A 160 -5.61 3.99 7.52
CA LEU A 160 -6.60 5.04 7.77
C LEU A 160 -7.86 4.50 8.46
N ASN A 161 -8.32 3.30 8.06
CA ASN A 161 -9.47 2.64 8.65
C ASN A 161 -9.22 2.16 10.08
N ASN A 162 -8.06 1.52 10.30
CA ASN A 162 -7.79 0.85 11.57
C ASN A 162 -7.22 1.79 12.64
N HIS A 163 -6.74 2.96 12.25
CA HIS A 163 -6.13 3.94 13.15
C HIS A 163 -6.75 5.34 12.96
N PRO A 164 -8.02 5.55 13.34
CA PRO A 164 -8.75 6.79 13.05
C PRO A 164 -8.12 8.03 13.70
N ASN A 165 -7.41 7.88 14.80
CA ASN A 165 -6.82 8.98 15.58
C ASN A 165 -5.29 9.12 15.40
N CYS A 166 -4.68 8.39 14.44
CA CYS A 166 -3.24 8.45 14.22
C CYS A 166 -2.90 9.29 12.99
N LYS A 167 -1.73 9.90 13.01
CA LYS A 167 -1.07 10.42 11.80
C LYS A 167 -0.36 9.28 11.09
N ILE A 168 -0.35 9.31 9.77
CA ILE A 168 0.21 8.24 8.94
C ILE A 168 1.34 8.80 8.10
N ILE A 169 2.54 8.27 8.31
CA ILE A 169 3.74 8.65 7.57
C ILE A 169 3.89 7.69 6.39
N LEU A 170 4.05 8.24 5.20
CA LEU A 170 4.24 7.52 3.95
C LEU A 170 5.71 7.60 3.54
N SER A 171 6.34 6.46 3.31
CA SER A 171 7.70 6.37 2.81
C SER A 171 7.76 5.38 1.65
N GLY A 172 8.38 5.76 0.54
CA GLY A 172 8.53 4.91 -0.64
C GLY A 172 7.24 4.57 -1.39
N ILE A 173 6.17 5.30 -1.16
CA ILE A 173 4.93 5.19 -1.94
C ILE A 173 5.08 6.05 -3.19
N GLY A 174 5.26 5.41 -4.35
CA GLY A 174 5.37 6.11 -5.63
C GLY A 174 4.04 6.19 -6.36
N MET A 175 3.65 7.41 -6.79
CA MET A 175 2.56 7.63 -7.76
C MET A 175 3.10 8.17 -9.09
N SER A 176 4.41 8.24 -9.24
CA SER A 176 5.13 8.69 -10.44
C SER A 176 5.80 7.53 -11.18
N LYS A 177 6.46 7.84 -12.30
CA LYS A 177 7.35 6.88 -12.97
C LYS A 177 8.47 6.47 -12.03
N GLY A 178 8.71 5.17 -11.87
CA GLY A 178 9.79 4.69 -11.02
C GLY A 178 9.91 3.16 -11.05
N SER A 179 11.08 2.67 -10.66
CA SER A 179 11.35 1.25 -10.43
C SER A 179 10.85 0.81 -9.05
N HIS A 180 10.74 -0.49 -8.85
CA HIS A 180 10.53 -1.09 -7.54
C HIS A 180 11.86 -1.65 -7.02
N LEU A 181 12.07 -1.70 -5.71
CA LEU A 181 13.24 -2.29 -5.05
C LEU A 181 13.62 -3.69 -5.57
N TYR A 182 12.63 -4.44 -6.02
CA TYR A 182 12.76 -5.80 -6.52
C TYR A 182 12.62 -5.92 -8.05
N ASN A 183 12.61 -4.80 -8.79
CA ASN A 183 12.46 -4.82 -10.24
C ASN A 183 13.00 -3.52 -10.87
N ASP A 184 14.21 -3.57 -11.41
CA ASP A 184 14.92 -2.44 -12.04
C ASP A 184 14.31 -1.97 -13.37
N LYS A 185 13.32 -2.67 -13.90
CA LYS A 185 12.66 -2.26 -15.13
C LYS A 185 11.79 -1.05 -14.89
N ASN A 186 12.24 0.08 -15.41
CA ASN A 186 11.51 1.34 -15.44
C ASN A 186 10.21 1.15 -16.26
N ARG A 187 9.15 0.63 -15.66
CA ARG A 187 7.88 0.43 -16.32
C ARG A 187 7.03 1.67 -16.10
N TYR A 188 6.58 2.29 -17.20
CA TYR A 188 5.45 3.20 -17.14
C TYR A 188 4.27 2.45 -16.51
N ASN A 189 4.01 2.72 -15.26
CA ASN A 189 2.96 2.03 -14.55
C ASN A 189 1.65 2.79 -14.77
N LYS A 190 0.84 2.33 -15.73
CA LYS A 190 -0.51 2.85 -15.96
C LYS A 190 -1.33 2.95 -14.66
N ARG A 191 -1.05 2.07 -13.71
CA ARG A 191 -1.70 2.05 -12.40
C ARG A 191 -1.35 3.26 -11.53
N SER A 192 -0.15 3.84 -11.65
CA SER A 192 0.22 5.05 -10.91
C SER A 192 -0.66 6.24 -11.26
N VAL A 193 -1.14 6.32 -12.50
CA VAL A 193 -2.08 7.36 -12.95
C VAL A 193 -3.44 7.20 -12.24
N VAL A 194 -3.94 5.97 -12.17
CA VAL A 194 -5.21 5.68 -11.47
C VAL A 194 -5.09 5.92 -9.97
N ASP A 195 -3.99 5.50 -9.36
CA ASP A 195 -3.74 5.76 -7.94
C ASP A 195 -3.74 7.27 -7.66
N ARG A 196 -3.10 8.09 -8.50
CA ARG A 196 -3.11 9.55 -8.37
C ARG A 196 -4.52 10.13 -8.50
N MET A 197 -5.29 9.69 -9.50
CA MET A 197 -6.68 10.13 -9.68
C MET A 197 -7.56 9.76 -8.49
N LEU A 198 -7.37 8.56 -7.92
CA LEU A 198 -8.10 8.10 -6.75
C LEU A 198 -7.63 8.83 -5.49
N PHE A 199 -6.32 9.06 -5.33
CA PHE A 199 -5.79 9.84 -4.22
C PHE A 199 -6.41 11.25 -4.16
N ASN A 200 -6.47 11.95 -5.28
CA ASN A 200 -7.10 13.27 -5.39
C ASN A 200 -8.61 13.25 -5.09
N SER A 201 -9.25 12.08 -5.11
CA SER A 201 -10.65 11.91 -4.71
C SER A 201 -10.85 11.43 -3.27
N LEU A 202 -9.78 11.27 -2.48
CA LEU A 202 -9.91 11.01 -1.04
C LEU A 202 -10.65 12.15 -0.34
N LYS A 203 -11.41 11.80 0.68
CA LYS A 203 -12.06 12.80 1.54
C LYS A 203 -11.00 13.57 2.33
N LYS A 204 -11.23 14.86 2.53
CA LYS A 204 -10.27 15.76 3.20
C LYS A 204 -9.88 15.30 4.61
N GLU A 205 -10.82 14.68 5.33
CA GLU A 205 -10.59 14.12 6.67
C GLU A 205 -9.48 13.04 6.69
N TYR A 206 -9.28 12.30 5.58
CA TYR A 206 -8.22 11.32 5.45
C TYR A 206 -6.89 11.97 5.04
N THR A 207 -6.91 12.84 4.05
CA THR A 207 -5.67 13.46 3.54
C THR A 207 -5.00 14.36 4.58
N SER A 208 -5.74 15.00 5.48
CA SER A 208 -5.21 15.83 6.58
C SER A 208 -4.39 15.03 7.61
N ARG A 209 -4.48 13.72 7.60
CA ARG A 209 -3.76 12.83 8.50
C ARG A 209 -2.51 12.21 7.86
N LEU A 210 -2.29 12.46 6.57
CA LEU A 210 -1.18 11.90 5.82
C LEU A 210 0.00 12.87 5.81
N ILE A 211 1.19 12.31 6.02
CA ILE A 211 2.48 12.99 5.96
C ILE A 211 3.39 12.12 5.10
N THR A 212 4.31 12.67 4.32
CA THR A 212 5.23 11.88 3.51
C THR A 212 6.68 12.28 3.72
N THR A 213 7.61 11.32 3.58
CA THR A 213 9.05 11.58 3.53
C THR A 213 9.55 11.83 2.10
N ASP A 214 8.67 11.71 1.08
CA ASP A 214 8.99 11.81 -0.33
C ASP A 214 8.53 13.16 -0.89
N ASN A 215 9.49 13.99 -1.32
CA ASN A 215 9.21 15.31 -1.88
C ASN A 215 8.37 15.25 -3.15
N ASP A 216 8.63 14.27 -4.04
CA ASP A 216 7.87 14.15 -5.29
C ASP A 216 6.43 13.81 -4.99
N PHE A 217 6.20 12.93 -4.00
CA PHE A 217 4.85 12.58 -3.57
C PHE A 217 4.13 13.76 -2.94
N ALA A 218 4.80 14.55 -2.10
CA ALA A 218 4.24 15.78 -1.52
C ALA A 218 3.84 16.78 -2.60
N ASN A 219 4.71 17.03 -3.57
CA ASN A 219 4.45 17.94 -4.69
C ASN A 219 3.27 17.46 -5.58
N ASP A 220 3.20 16.15 -5.83
CA ASP A 220 2.14 15.55 -6.66
C ASP A 220 0.77 15.54 -5.99
N THR A 221 0.71 15.51 -4.65
CA THR A 221 -0.53 15.26 -3.89
C THR A 221 -0.94 16.41 -2.96
N GLY A 222 -0.02 17.32 -2.66
CA GLY A 222 -0.25 18.43 -1.74
C GLY A 222 -0.34 18.03 -0.26
N ILE A 223 0.08 16.80 0.11
CA ILE A 223 0.15 16.42 1.53
C ILE A 223 1.41 16.98 2.17
N GLN A 224 1.38 17.08 3.50
CA GLN A 224 2.49 17.62 4.29
C GLN A 224 3.74 16.76 4.14
N ILE A 225 4.91 17.40 4.01
CA ILE A 225 6.22 16.75 4.10
C ILE A 225 6.58 16.46 5.55
N TRP A 226 7.30 15.37 5.82
CA TRP A 226 7.86 15.06 7.12
C TRP A 226 9.02 16.00 7.44
N GLU A 227 8.90 16.76 8.52
CA GLU A 227 9.90 17.74 8.97
C GLU A 227 10.81 17.21 10.11
N GLY A 228 10.54 15.99 10.60
CA GLY A 228 11.35 15.34 11.63
C GLY A 228 12.64 14.74 11.09
N LYS A 229 13.44 14.18 11.99
CA LYS A 229 14.68 13.49 11.60
C LYS A 229 14.41 12.27 10.71
N ILE A 230 15.38 11.96 9.85
CA ILE A 230 15.43 10.78 8.98
C ILE A 230 16.50 9.85 9.52
N ILE A 231 16.29 8.54 9.37
CA ILE A 231 17.31 7.53 9.63
C ILE A 231 18.33 7.65 8.49
N ASP A 232 19.58 8.01 8.84
CA ASP A 232 20.67 8.02 7.87
C ASP A 232 21.01 6.56 7.51
N GLU A 233 21.05 6.25 6.21
CA GLU A 233 21.61 4.99 5.73
C GLU A 233 23.13 5.07 5.94
N GLU A 234 23.66 4.22 6.85
CA GLU A 234 25.10 4.00 6.98
C GLU A 234 25.64 3.16 5.81
#